data_81a7d752ba088bb56fa1b47c49acf51d
#
_entry.id   81a7d752ba088bb56fa1b47c49acf51d
#
_cell.length_a   1.000
_cell.length_b   1.000
_cell.length_c   1.000
_cell.angle_alpha   90.00
_cell.angle_beta   90.00
_cell.angle_gamma   90.00
#
_symmetry.space_group_name_H-M   'P 1'
#
loop_
_entity.id
_entity.type
_entity.pdbx_description
1 polymer ?
#
loop_
_entity_poly.entity_id
_entity_poly.type
_entity_poly.pdbx_seq_one_letter_code
_entity_poly.pdbx_strand_id
1 'polypeptide(L)'
;MNINELGGNLALRLKVLKGMSLGIGSLAFLMAIGNYVVSQSYIFGTLEGLYALYSWHVYRQIDRGNVFNGHKYIMSLCITLLVIIGTFLKPTVYGVFFWSLVLPIVYYLLLGYKVGFVASVCLFLIQIVNITYQFYLEQYFDMFTMMINFSFCYFSISAIAHVYEFNRESTENKLSKLATLDPLTGTNNRLALKHRYQALKTQGLPFFLLVLDIDHFKAINDEYGHDGGDSVLQSVVKTMAHVVGEENVFRQGGEEFCILLAGVSQQHALKSAETIRQAIGCTPVHYREGVISVTVSIGLAEAHASSCVDEINRQADANLYDAKSQGRNRVVA
;
A
#
# COMPACT_ATOMS: atom_id res chain seq x y z
N MET A 1 -10.51 12.20 -4.29
CA MET A 1 -9.70 10.98 -4.48
C MET A 1 -10.40 9.84 -3.76
N ASN A 2 -10.82 8.81 -4.46
CA ASN A 2 -11.64 7.74 -3.89
C ASN A 2 -10.74 6.81 -3.05
N ILE A 3 -11.10 6.54 -1.79
CA ILE A 3 -10.30 5.74 -0.84
C ILE A 3 -9.98 4.34 -1.42
N ASN A 4 -10.85 3.83 -2.31
CA ASN A 4 -10.68 2.52 -2.95
C ASN A 4 -9.63 2.50 -4.08
N GLU A 5 -9.13 3.65 -4.51
CA GLU A 5 -8.07 3.78 -5.54
C GLU A 5 -6.66 3.89 -4.94
N LEU A 6 -6.58 4.04 -3.62
CA LEU A 6 -5.32 4.06 -2.87
C LEU A 6 -4.85 2.62 -2.66
N GLY A 7 -3.56 2.35 -2.82
CA GLY A 7 -2.97 1.03 -2.58
C GLY A 7 -3.46 0.45 -1.24
N GLY A 8 -3.76 -0.86 -1.20
CA GLY A 8 -4.53 -1.52 -0.12
C GLY A 8 -4.13 -1.15 1.31
N ASN A 9 -2.82 -1.00 1.57
CA ASN A 9 -2.29 -0.65 2.90
C ASN A 9 -2.67 0.78 3.34
N LEU A 10 -2.69 1.75 2.42
CA LEU A 10 -3.06 3.14 2.72
C LEU A 10 -4.57 3.26 2.96
N ALA A 11 -5.37 2.59 2.13
CA ALA A 11 -6.83 2.57 2.26
C ALA A 11 -7.29 1.97 3.60
N LEU A 12 -6.65 0.88 4.04
CA LEU A 12 -6.96 0.24 5.31
C LEU A 12 -6.59 1.13 6.50
N ARG A 13 -5.40 1.73 6.50
CA ARG A 13 -4.98 2.67 7.55
C ARG A 13 -5.88 3.90 7.64
N LEU A 14 -6.41 4.37 6.52
CA LEU A 14 -7.40 5.46 6.51
C LEU A 14 -8.75 5.05 7.10
N LYS A 15 -9.20 3.82 6.83
CA LYS A 15 -10.41 3.27 7.48
C LYS A 15 -10.22 3.15 9.00
N VAL A 16 -9.05 2.68 9.44
CA VAL A 16 -8.70 2.63 10.87
C VAL A 16 -8.66 4.03 11.47
N LEU A 17 -7.97 4.99 10.83
CA LEU A 17 -7.94 6.38 11.28
C LEU A 17 -9.33 6.99 11.38
N LYS A 18 -10.21 6.75 10.39
CA LYS A 18 -11.60 7.21 10.40
C LYS A 18 -12.36 6.64 11.60
N GLY A 19 -12.30 5.33 11.83
CA GLY A 19 -12.98 4.67 12.96
C GLY A 19 -12.46 5.16 14.30
N MET A 20 -11.14 5.28 14.46
CA MET A 20 -10.51 5.78 15.68
C MET A 20 -10.83 7.26 15.93
N SER A 21 -10.87 8.08 14.88
CA SER A 21 -11.24 9.51 15.01
C SER A 21 -12.65 9.67 15.56
N LEU A 22 -13.60 8.84 15.13
CA LEU A 22 -14.94 8.85 15.68
C LEU A 22 -14.99 8.30 17.11
N GLY A 23 -14.41 7.10 17.32
CA GLY A 23 -14.49 6.41 18.62
C GLY A 23 -13.76 7.15 19.74
N ILE A 24 -12.46 7.44 19.54
CA ILE A 24 -11.65 8.12 20.57
C ILE A 24 -12.09 9.57 20.73
N GLY A 25 -12.49 10.26 19.63
CA GLY A 25 -13.03 11.61 19.71
C GLY A 25 -14.31 11.70 20.54
N SER A 26 -15.25 10.75 20.35
CA SER A 26 -16.48 10.70 21.14
C SER A 26 -16.21 10.36 22.61
N LEU A 27 -15.26 9.46 22.87
CA LEU A 27 -14.86 9.14 24.25
C LEU A 27 -14.20 10.35 24.94
N ALA A 28 -13.31 11.05 24.26
CA ALA A 28 -12.68 12.28 24.76
C ALA A 28 -13.72 13.38 25.07
N PHE A 29 -14.77 13.48 24.26
CA PHE A 29 -15.88 14.41 24.51
C PHE A 29 -16.64 14.06 25.79
N LEU A 30 -16.95 12.78 26.01
CA LEU A 30 -17.59 12.32 27.25
C LEU A 30 -16.71 12.59 28.49
N MET A 31 -15.41 12.36 28.36
CA MET A 31 -14.45 12.65 29.44
C MET A 31 -14.36 14.15 29.72
N ALA A 32 -14.38 14.99 28.69
CA ALA A 32 -14.40 16.44 28.82
C ALA A 32 -15.63 16.89 29.66
N ILE A 33 -16.81 16.35 29.36
CA ILE A 33 -18.03 16.63 30.15
C ILE A 33 -17.84 16.19 31.61
N GLY A 34 -17.31 14.98 31.87
CA GLY A 34 -17.02 14.48 33.20
C GLY A 34 -16.04 15.40 33.97
N ASN A 35 -14.99 15.88 33.29
CA ASN A 35 -14.04 16.83 33.87
C ASN A 35 -14.63 18.19 34.17
N TYR A 36 -15.59 18.68 33.38
CA TYR A 36 -16.32 19.92 33.67
C TYR A 36 -17.31 19.77 34.83
N VAL A 37 -18.12 18.70 34.82
CA VAL A 37 -19.27 18.56 35.73
C VAL A 37 -18.87 17.94 37.07
N VAL A 38 -18.03 16.90 37.04
CA VAL A 38 -17.71 16.09 38.23
C VAL A 38 -16.38 16.56 38.86
N SER A 39 -15.33 16.63 38.06
CA SER A 39 -13.97 16.88 38.59
C SER A 39 -13.62 18.37 38.69
N GLN A 40 -14.43 19.26 38.17
CA GLN A 40 -14.21 20.72 38.09
C GLN A 40 -12.82 21.10 37.52
N SER A 41 -12.29 20.22 36.67
CA SER A 41 -10.99 20.37 35.99
C SER A 41 -11.16 21.04 34.63
N TYR A 42 -11.49 22.34 34.62
CA TYR A 42 -11.86 23.09 33.42
C TYR A 42 -10.78 23.08 32.34
N ILE A 43 -9.50 23.25 32.70
CA ILE A 43 -8.39 23.25 31.75
C ILE A 43 -8.28 21.89 31.04
N PHE A 44 -8.34 20.80 31.80
CA PHE A 44 -8.20 19.47 31.26
C PHE A 44 -9.40 19.08 30.38
N GLY A 45 -10.62 19.40 30.84
CA GLY A 45 -11.84 19.23 30.05
C GLY A 45 -11.83 20.04 28.75
N THR A 46 -11.25 21.26 28.76
CA THR A 46 -11.08 22.05 27.54
C THR A 46 -10.12 21.39 26.55
N LEU A 47 -8.98 20.87 27.00
CA LEU A 47 -8.03 20.18 26.15
C LEU A 47 -8.62 18.90 25.51
N GLU A 48 -9.36 18.11 26.29
CA GLU A 48 -10.08 16.93 25.80
C GLU A 48 -11.16 17.31 24.80
N GLY A 49 -11.92 18.39 25.05
CA GLY A 49 -12.91 18.93 24.13
C GLY A 49 -12.32 19.38 22.79
N LEU A 50 -11.20 20.10 22.83
CA LEU A 50 -10.46 20.48 21.62
C LEU A 50 -9.96 19.26 20.83
N TYR A 51 -9.45 18.25 21.52
CA TYR A 51 -9.05 17.01 20.89
C TYR A 51 -10.24 16.29 20.24
N ALA A 52 -11.39 16.25 20.90
CA ALA A 52 -12.63 15.66 20.35
C ALA A 52 -13.08 16.38 19.08
N LEU A 53 -13.10 17.73 19.09
CA LEU A 53 -13.45 18.54 17.93
C LEU A 53 -12.49 18.30 16.76
N TYR A 54 -11.18 18.24 17.02
CA TYR A 54 -10.20 17.91 16.00
C TYR A 54 -10.38 16.50 15.44
N SER A 55 -10.66 15.52 16.30
CA SER A 55 -10.92 14.13 15.89
C SER A 55 -12.14 14.03 14.97
N TRP A 56 -13.23 14.72 15.29
CA TRP A 56 -14.44 14.80 14.43
C TRP A 56 -14.18 15.55 13.13
N HIS A 57 -13.33 16.58 13.15
CA HIS A 57 -12.86 17.23 11.93
C HIS A 57 -12.13 16.25 11.02
N VAL A 58 -11.18 15.47 11.55
CA VAL A 58 -10.45 14.43 10.80
C VAL A 58 -11.41 13.39 10.22
N TYR A 59 -12.36 12.91 11.02
CA TYR A 59 -13.39 11.99 10.55
C TYR A 59 -14.13 12.55 9.32
N ARG A 60 -14.59 13.81 9.39
CA ARG A 60 -15.31 14.48 8.28
C ARG A 60 -14.45 14.69 7.05
N GLN A 61 -13.16 15.02 7.23
CA GLN A 61 -12.23 15.20 6.10
C GLN A 61 -12.03 13.87 5.35
N ILE A 62 -11.83 12.78 6.08
CA ILE A 62 -11.69 11.44 5.48
C ILE A 62 -12.99 11.03 4.78
N ASP A 63 -14.14 11.30 5.38
CA ASP A 63 -15.44 10.98 4.81
C ASP A 63 -15.71 11.71 3.49
N ARG A 64 -15.24 12.95 3.37
CA ARG A 64 -15.29 13.77 2.14
C ARG A 64 -14.22 13.42 1.10
N GLY A 65 -13.37 12.43 1.36
CA GLY A 65 -12.27 12.05 0.48
C GLY A 65 -11.03 12.97 0.55
N ASN A 66 -11.00 13.94 1.46
CA ASN A 66 -9.86 14.82 1.68
C ASN A 66 -8.87 14.14 2.63
N VAL A 67 -7.83 13.51 2.04
CA VAL A 67 -6.86 12.75 2.82
C VAL A 67 -5.58 13.56 3.00
N PHE A 68 -5.29 13.94 4.24
CA PHE A 68 -4.01 14.49 4.63
C PHE A 68 -3.25 13.49 5.53
N ASN A 69 -2.12 12.99 5.03
CA ASN A 69 -1.33 11.97 5.73
C ASN A 69 -0.80 12.42 7.10
N GLY A 70 -0.74 13.72 7.37
CA GLY A 70 -0.32 14.27 8.66
C GLY A 70 -1.29 14.04 9.81
N HIS A 71 -2.60 13.84 9.53
CA HIS A 71 -3.62 13.69 10.58
C HIS A 71 -3.31 12.56 11.58
N LYS A 72 -2.78 11.42 11.12
CA LYS A 72 -2.41 10.30 11.99
C LYS A 72 -1.33 10.66 13.02
N TYR A 73 -0.33 11.45 12.61
CA TYR A 73 0.73 11.91 13.50
C TYR A 73 0.22 12.95 14.50
N ILE A 74 -0.56 13.93 14.03
CA ILE A 74 -1.13 14.97 14.88
C ILE A 74 -2.07 14.35 15.92
N MET A 75 -2.98 13.46 15.52
CA MET A 75 -3.88 12.78 16.46
C MET A 75 -3.13 11.96 17.50
N SER A 76 -2.13 11.18 17.06
CA SER A 76 -1.30 10.38 17.98
C SER A 76 -0.54 11.27 18.95
N LEU A 77 0.02 12.39 18.49
CA LEU A 77 0.73 13.34 19.34
C LEU A 77 -0.21 14.03 20.35
N CYS A 78 -1.36 14.51 19.91
CA CYS A 78 -2.32 15.19 20.79
C CYS A 78 -2.83 14.29 21.92
N ILE A 79 -3.22 13.05 21.61
CA ILE A 79 -3.67 12.11 22.64
C ILE A 79 -2.53 11.74 23.59
N THR A 80 -1.30 11.58 23.09
CA THR A 80 -0.12 11.33 23.89
C THR A 80 0.11 12.46 24.89
N LEU A 81 0.09 13.71 24.43
CA LEU A 81 0.26 14.88 25.29
C LEU A 81 -0.85 14.98 26.34
N LEU A 82 -2.11 14.70 25.97
CA LEU A 82 -3.22 14.65 26.94
C LEU A 82 -2.97 13.67 28.05
N VAL A 83 -2.53 12.45 27.71
CA VAL A 83 -2.26 11.38 28.70
C VAL A 83 -1.04 11.74 29.56
N ILE A 84 0.04 12.27 28.99
CA ILE A 84 1.24 12.70 29.74
C ILE A 84 0.89 13.83 30.72
N ILE A 85 0.21 14.88 30.23
CA ILE A 85 -0.19 16.03 31.04
C ILE A 85 -1.18 15.59 32.13
N GLY A 86 -2.15 14.75 31.77
CA GLY A 86 -3.12 14.21 32.73
C GLY A 86 -2.47 13.40 33.84
N THR A 87 -1.49 12.55 33.51
CA THR A 87 -0.72 11.77 34.50
C THR A 87 0.13 12.69 35.40
N PHE A 88 0.65 13.78 34.83
CA PHE A 88 1.47 14.74 35.60
C PHE A 88 0.65 15.62 36.53
N LEU A 89 -0.55 16.03 36.13
CA LEU A 89 -1.37 16.98 36.89
C LEU A 89 -2.36 16.34 37.87
N LYS A 90 -2.70 15.07 37.67
CA LYS A 90 -3.73 14.38 38.45
C LYS A 90 -3.08 13.35 39.39
N PRO A 91 -3.54 13.29 40.64
CA PRO A 91 -3.16 12.22 41.56
C PRO A 91 -3.32 10.83 40.97
N THR A 92 -2.44 9.90 41.39
CA THR A 92 -2.42 8.53 40.88
C THR A 92 -3.71 7.76 41.18
N VAL A 93 -4.41 8.12 42.26
CA VAL A 93 -5.71 7.55 42.63
C VAL A 93 -6.77 7.68 41.53
N TYR A 94 -6.68 8.68 40.65
CA TYR A 94 -7.60 8.84 39.53
C TYR A 94 -7.29 7.90 38.35
N GLY A 95 -6.18 7.19 38.35
CA GLY A 95 -5.86 6.19 37.34
C GLY A 95 -5.62 6.70 35.93
N VAL A 96 -5.35 8.02 35.75
CA VAL A 96 -5.15 8.61 34.42
C VAL A 96 -4.01 7.95 33.65
N PHE A 97 -2.98 7.49 34.34
CA PHE A 97 -1.85 6.78 33.72
C PHE A 97 -2.24 5.46 33.04
N PHE A 98 -3.37 4.82 33.41
CA PHE A 98 -3.85 3.62 32.72
C PHE A 98 -4.17 3.86 31.25
N TRP A 99 -4.53 5.08 30.86
CA TRP A 99 -4.75 5.41 29.45
C TRP A 99 -3.50 5.22 28.59
N SER A 100 -2.31 5.33 29.19
CA SER A 100 -1.06 5.05 28.47
C SER A 100 -0.91 3.60 28.04
N LEU A 101 -1.62 2.64 28.66
CA LEU A 101 -1.62 1.22 28.26
C LEU A 101 -2.30 1.00 26.90
N VAL A 102 -3.22 1.88 26.52
CA VAL A 102 -3.94 1.79 25.23
C VAL A 102 -3.14 2.40 24.08
N LEU A 103 -2.26 3.38 24.37
CA LEU A 103 -1.56 4.14 23.35
C LEU A 103 -0.63 3.30 22.45
N PRO A 104 0.09 2.26 22.94
CA PRO A 104 0.84 1.37 22.04
C PRO A 104 -0.03 0.80 20.91
N ILE A 105 -1.24 0.34 21.20
CA ILE A 105 -2.17 -0.17 20.18
C ILE A 105 -2.47 0.92 19.14
N VAL A 106 -2.75 2.14 19.59
CA VAL A 106 -3.01 3.30 18.72
C VAL A 106 -1.80 3.57 17.82
N TYR A 107 -0.59 3.57 18.38
CA TYR A 107 0.63 3.83 17.62
C TYR A 107 0.89 2.77 16.55
N TYR A 108 0.79 1.48 16.91
CA TYR A 108 0.98 0.42 15.94
C TYR A 108 -0.05 0.47 14.81
N LEU A 109 -1.32 0.66 15.12
CA LEU A 109 -2.40 0.71 14.12
C LEU A 109 -2.30 1.93 13.19
N LEU A 110 -1.93 3.12 13.70
CA LEU A 110 -1.88 4.35 12.91
C LEU A 110 -0.52 4.59 12.25
N LEU A 111 0.57 4.32 12.96
CA LEU A 111 1.93 4.68 12.54
C LEU A 111 2.71 3.50 11.96
N GLY A 112 2.23 2.28 12.16
CA GLY A 112 2.88 1.03 11.73
C GLY A 112 3.92 0.54 12.73
N TYR A 113 4.47 -0.67 12.49
CA TYR A 113 5.26 -1.38 13.49
C TYR A 113 6.58 -0.66 13.87
N LYS A 114 7.29 -0.03 12.92
CA LYS A 114 8.56 0.67 13.18
C LYS A 114 8.39 1.93 14.03
N VAL A 115 7.54 2.84 13.56
CA VAL A 115 7.29 4.12 14.26
C VAL A 115 6.51 3.87 15.55
N GLY A 116 5.55 2.94 15.52
CA GLY A 116 4.78 2.54 16.69
C GLY A 116 5.65 1.98 17.81
N PHE A 117 6.68 1.18 17.49
CA PHE A 117 7.65 0.68 18.46
C PHE A 117 8.40 1.83 19.15
N VAL A 118 8.99 2.74 18.36
CA VAL A 118 9.75 3.87 18.91
C VAL A 118 8.85 4.74 19.79
N ALA A 119 7.65 5.09 19.30
CA ALA A 119 6.69 5.90 20.06
C ALA A 119 6.28 5.24 21.38
N SER A 120 6.07 3.91 21.37
CA SER A 120 5.72 3.14 22.58
C SER A 120 6.86 3.16 23.59
N VAL A 121 8.12 2.96 23.15
CA VAL A 121 9.28 3.02 24.06
C VAL A 121 9.44 4.42 24.66
N CYS A 122 9.33 5.48 23.85
CA CYS A 122 9.40 6.85 24.34
C CYS A 122 8.30 7.15 25.37
N LEU A 123 7.05 6.75 25.09
CA LEU A 123 5.95 6.94 26.03
C LEU A 123 6.20 6.20 27.34
N PHE A 124 6.65 4.96 27.28
CA PHE A 124 6.95 4.16 28.48
C PHE A 124 7.96 4.88 29.39
N LEU A 125 9.08 5.35 28.82
CA LEU A 125 10.12 6.06 29.57
C LEU A 125 9.58 7.34 30.22
N ILE A 126 8.78 8.12 29.49
CA ILE A 126 8.15 9.34 30.02
C ILE A 126 7.18 9.00 31.16
N GLN A 127 6.36 7.96 30.98
CA GLN A 127 5.36 7.59 32.00
C GLN A 127 5.97 7.01 33.26
N ILE A 128 7.07 6.24 33.16
CA ILE A 128 7.80 5.80 34.35
C ILE A 128 8.28 6.99 35.17
N VAL A 129 8.85 8.01 34.53
CA VAL A 129 9.28 9.25 35.20
C VAL A 129 8.09 9.97 35.84
N ASN A 130 6.99 10.13 35.12
CA ASN A 130 5.79 10.79 35.60
C ASN A 130 5.18 10.08 36.81
N ILE A 131 4.98 8.77 36.71
CA ILE A 131 4.39 7.97 37.78
C ILE A 131 5.29 8.01 39.01
N THR A 132 6.61 7.86 38.83
CA THR A 132 7.58 7.94 39.95
C THR A 132 7.51 9.30 40.65
N TYR A 133 7.41 10.37 39.88
CA TYR A 133 7.29 11.73 40.41
C TYR A 133 6.01 11.92 41.26
N GLN A 134 4.86 11.43 40.75
CA GLN A 134 3.59 11.50 41.48
C GLN A 134 3.61 10.70 42.76
N PHE A 135 4.17 9.48 42.75
CA PHE A 135 4.32 8.67 43.96
C PHE A 135 5.21 9.34 44.99
N TYR A 136 6.28 9.99 44.57
CA TYR A 136 7.14 10.75 45.46
C TYR A 136 6.37 11.90 46.16
N LEU A 137 5.52 12.62 45.41
CA LEU A 137 4.70 13.68 45.97
C LEU A 137 3.61 13.18 46.93
N GLU A 138 2.98 12.03 46.62
CA GLU A 138 1.86 11.47 47.39
C GLU A 138 2.31 10.63 48.57
N GLN A 139 3.62 10.36 48.73
CA GLN A 139 4.20 9.55 49.78
C GLN A 139 3.60 8.13 49.89
N TYR A 140 3.22 7.51 48.77
CA TYR A 140 2.68 6.17 48.75
C TYR A 140 3.74 5.10 49.04
N PHE A 141 3.43 4.18 49.96
CA PHE A 141 4.36 3.14 50.42
C PHE A 141 4.57 1.99 49.43
N ASP A 142 3.66 1.73 48.47
CA ASP A 142 3.70 0.55 47.61
C ASP A 142 3.96 0.88 46.12
N MET A 143 4.84 1.84 45.90
CA MET A 143 5.26 2.29 44.58
C MET A 143 5.82 1.15 43.72
N PHE A 144 6.62 0.28 44.30
CA PHE A 144 7.37 -0.76 43.59
C PHE A 144 6.44 -1.78 42.90
N THR A 145 5.48 -2.32 43.64
CA THR A 145 4.51 -3.29 43.14
C THR A 145 3.67 -2.71 41.99
N MET A 146 3.24 -1.47 42.13
CA MET A 146 2.45 -0.82 41.07
C MET A 146 3.24 -0.56 39.80
N MET A 147 4.49 -0.11 39.91
CA MET A 147 5.38 0.09 38.77
C MET A 147 5.70 -1.22 38.05
N ILE A 148 5.92 -2.32 38.78
CA ILE A 148 6.13 -3.64 38.17
C ILE A 148 4.87 -4.06 37.37
N ASN A 149 3.71 -3.99 37.99
CA ASN A 149 2.45 -4.37 37.33
C ASN A 149 2.16 -3.51 36.13
N PHE A 150 2.34 -2.20 36.25
CA PHE A 150 2.21 -1.28 35.10
C PHE A 150 3.17 -1.64 33.97
N SER A 151 4.46 -1.85 34.28
CA SER A 151 5.47 -2.19 33.28
C SER A 151 5.15 -3.53 32.62
N PHE A 152 4.76 -4.54 33.38
CA PHE A 152 4.38 -5.83 32.81
C PHE A 152 3.18 -5.73 31.87
N CYS A 153 2.11 -5.03 32.26
CA CYS A 153 0.94 -4.80 31.42
C CYS A 153 1.32 -4.00 30.15
N TYR A 154 2.12 -2.95 30.31
CA TYR A 154 2.56 -2.12 29.20
C TYR A 154 3.34 -2.91 28.15
N PHE A 155 4.35 -3.66 28.59
CA PHE A 155 5.15 -4.49 27.67
C PHE A 155 4.35 -5.62 27.05
N SER A 156 3.45 -6.25 27.80
CA SER A 156 2.58 -7.30 27.26
C SER A 156 1.66 -6.77 26.16
N ILE A 157 1.00 -5.64 26.38
CA ILE A 157 0.13 -5.00 25.39
C ILE A 157 0.95 -4.53 24.19
N SER A 158 2.11 -3.91 24.43
CA SER A 158 3.00 -3.45 23.37
C SER A 158 3.52 -4.60 22.50
N ALA A 159 3.90 -5.73 23.13
CA ALA A 159 4.37 -6.92 22.42
C ALA A 159 3.27 -7.54 21.56
N ILE A 160 2.06 -7.68 22.10
CA ILE A 160 0.91 -8.20 21.35
C ILE A 160 0.60 -7.29 20.15
N ALA A 161 0.55 -5.97 20.35
CA ALA A 161 0.28 -5.00 19.29
C ALA A 161 1.38 -5.02 18.21
N HIS A 162 2.65 -5.17 18.62
CA HIS A 162 3.79 -5.28 17.71
C HIS A 162 3.70 -6.52 16.83
N VAL A 163 3.51 -7.69 17.44
CA VAL A 163 3.42 -8.98 16.74
C VAL A 163 2.22 -8.98 15.78
N TYR A 164 1.09 -8.45 16.23
CA TYR A 164 -0.11 -8.35 15.40
C TYR A 164 0.14 -7.50 14.15
N GLU A 165 0.66 -6.29 14.32
CA GLU A 165 0.90 -5.36 13.19
C GLU A 165 1.98 -5.87 12.24
N PHE A 166 3.05 -6.47 12.77
CA PHE A 166 4.10 -7.09 11.96
C PHE A 166 3.55 -8.24 11.09
N ASN A 167 2.75 -9.13 11.68
CA ASN A 167 2.13 -10.24 10.95
C ASN A 167 1.09 -9.74 9.94
N ARG A 168 0.32 -8.72 10.28
CA ARG A 168 -0.64 -8.08 9.37
C ARG A 168 0.06 -7.54 8.13
N GLU A 169 1.10 -6.73 8.30
CA GLU A 169 1.86 -6.16 7.18
C GLU A 169 2.53 -7.23 6.32
N SER A 170 3.09 -8.28 6.95
CA SER A 170 3.67 -9.42 6.23
C SER A 170 2.63 -10.16 5.38
N THR A 171 1.44 -10.40 5.94
CA THR A 171 0.35 -11.08 5.23
C THR A 171 -0.20 -10.25 4.09
N GLU A 172 -0.40 -8.95 4.28
CA GLU A 172 -0.82 -8.03 3.21
C GLU A 172 0.18 -7.99 2.06
N ASN A 173 1.49 -7.96 2.37
CA ASN A 173 2.54 -8.00 1.36
C ASN A 173 2.55 -9.32 0.56
N LYS A 174 2.29 -10.45 1.23
CA LYS A 174 2.17 -11.75 0.55
C LYS A 174 0.95 -11.79 -0.36
N LEU A 175 -0.21 -11.33 0.13
CA LEU A 175 -1.44 -11.25 -0.66
C LEU A 175 -1.28 -10.31 -1.86
N SER A 176 -0.63 -9.17 -1.68
CA SER A 176 -0.33 -8.24 -2.76
C SER A 176 0.56 -8.88 -3.82
N LYS A 177 1.60 -9.62 -3.42
CA LYS A 177 2.47 -10.35 -4.37
C LYS A 177 1.68 -11.42 -5.14
N LEU A 178 0.85 -12.20 -4.47
CA LEU A 178 0.00 -13.20 -5.13
C LEU A 178 -1.01 -12.55 -6.08
N ALA A 179 -1.52 -11.38 -5.73
CA ALA A 179 -2.44 -10.62 -6.57
C ALA A 179 -1.77 -9.92 -7.77
N THR A 180 -0.42 -9.90 -7.88
CA THR A 180 0.31 -9.24 -8.98
C THR A 180 0.76 -10.18 -10.09
N LEU A 181 0.55 -11.49 -9.95
CA LEU A 181 0.86 -12.46 -10.99
C LEU A 181 -0.41 -12.90 -11.75
N ASP A 182 -0.25 -13.20 -13.02
CA ASP A 182 -1.27 -13.87 -13.84
C ASP A 182 -1.23 -15.38 -13.58
N PRO A 183 -2.34 -16.00 -13.18
CA PRO A 183 -2.34 -17.41 -12.76
C PRO A 183 -2.05 -18.41 -13.89
N LEU A 184 -2.31 -18.03 -15.16
CA LEU A 184 -2.09 -18.90 -16.30
C LEU A 184 -0.62 -18.89 -16.76
N THR A 185 -0.06 -17.69 -16.88
CA THR A 185 1.25 -17.49 -17.49
C THR A 185 2.38 -17.34 -16.48
N GLY A 186 2.05 -17.07 -15.20
CA GLY A 186 3.01 -16.79 -14.13
C GLY A 186 3.71 -15.42 -14.25
N THR A 187 3.45 -14.65 -15.32
CA THR A 187 4.01 -13.32 -15.49
C THR A 187 3.26 -12.26 -14.68
N ASN A 188 3.77 -11.04 -14.63
CA ASN A 188 3.09 -9.94 -13.95
C ASN A 188 1.74 -9.63 -14.63
N ASN A 189 0.73 -9.27 -13.83
CA ASN A 189 -0.59 -8.91 -14.32
C ASN A 189 -0.79 -7.39 -14.44
N ARG A 190 -2.00 -6.97 -14.84
CA ARG A 190 -2.39 -5.56 -14.97
C ARG A 190 -2.19 -4.74 -13.70
N LEU A 191 -2.34 -5.34 -12.51
CA LEU A 191 -2.12 -4.63 -11.24
C LEU A 191 -0.64 -4.35 -11.02
N ALA A 192 0.23 -5.32 -11.33
CA ALA A 192 1.68 -5.14 -11.29
C ALA A 192 2.15 -4.05 -12.26
N LEU A 193 1.59 -4.03 -13.48
CA LEU A 193 1.85 -2.99 -14.48
C LEU A 193 1.55 -1.59 -13.92
N LYS A 194 0.37 -1.41 -13.31
CA LYS A 194 -0.01 -0.14 -12.68
C LYS A 194 0.98 0.30 -11.59
N HIS A 195 1.41 -0.63 -10.74
CA HIS A 195 2.40 -0.34 -9.70
C HIS A 195 3.76 0.04 -10.28
N ARG A 196 4.21 -0.65 -11.34
CA ARG A 196 5.48 -0.36 -12.02
C ARG A 196 5.46 1.01 -12.67
N TYR A 197 4.37 1.38 -13.33
CA TYR A 197 4.15 2.73 -13.88
C TYR A 197 4.30 3.82 -12.82
N GLN A 198 3.62 3.66 -11.69
CA GLN A 198 3.67 4.63 -10.59
C GLN A 198 5.09 4.77 -10.03
N ALA A 199 5.82 3.67 -9.91
CA ALA A 199 7.19 3.67 -9.42
C ALA A 199 8.12 4.43 -10.38
N LEU A 200 8.06 4.17 -11.69
CA LEU A 200 8.87 4.85 -12.70
C LEU A 200 8.57 6.35 -12.76
N LYS A 201 7.30 6.73 -12.70
CA LYS A 201 6.87 8.13 -12.66
C LYS A 201 7.40 8.85 -11.41
N THR A 202 7.35 8.21 -10.25
CA THR A 202 7.87 8.80 -8.99
C THR A 202 9.38 8.98 -9.02
N GLN A 203 10.10 8.11 -9.71
CA GLN A 203 11.55 8.19 -9.90
C GLN A 203 11.95 9.21 -10.98
N GLY A 204 11.01 9.70 -11.77
CA GLY A 204 11.28 10.63 -12.88
C GLY A 204 12.09 10.00 -14.03
N LEU A 205 12.10 8.66 -14.13
CA LEU A 205 12.86 7.95 -15.15
C LEU A 205 12.07 7.86 -16.46
N PRO A 206 12.69 8.16 -17.61
CA PRO A 206 12.09 7.88 -18.91
C PRO A 206 12.00 6.36 -19.13
N PHE A 207 10.96 5.93 -19.82
CA PHE A 207 10.75 4.51 -20.13
C PHE A 207 9.99 4.37 -21.45
N PHE A 208 10.05 3.19 -22.03
CA PHE A 208 9.28 2.79 -23.20
C PHE A 208 8.21 1.78 -22.79
N LEU A 209 6.99 1.99 -23.33
CA LEU A 209 5.90 1.02 -23.25
C LEU A 209 5.78 0.33 -24.61
N LEU A 210 5.84 -1.00 -24.59
CA LEU A 210 5.46 -1.83 -25.72
C LEU A 210 4.12 -2.50 -25.38
N VAL A 211 3.14 -2.37 -26.25
CA VAL A 211 1.88 -3.12 -26.21
C VAL A 211 1.93 -4.16 -27.31
N LEU A 212 1.67 -5.41 -26.94
CA LEU A 212 1.81 -6.57 -27.80
C LEU A 212 0.52 -7.38 -27.78
N ASP A 213 0.15 -7.90 -28.96
CA ASP A 213 -1.02 -8.76 -29.13
C ASP A 213 -0.67 -9.93 -30.08
N ILE A 214 -1.16 -11.12 -29.75
CA ILE A 214 -0.93 -12.32 -30.54
C ILE A 214 -1.84 -12.32 -31.77
N ASP A 215 -1.23 -12.31 -32.94
CA ASP A 215 -1.95 -12.26 -34.21
C ASP A 215 -2.84 -13.52 -34.37
N HIS A 216 -4.11 -13.28 -34.72
CA HIS A 216 -5.08 -14.34 -34.98
C HIS A 216 -5.32 -15.33 -33.83
N PHE A 217 -5.14 -14.89 -32.56
CA PHE A 217 -5.26 -15.77 -31.39
C PHE A 217 -6.63 -16.47 -31.29
N LYS A 218 -7.70 -15.78 -31.70
CA LYS A 218 -9.02 -16.41 -31.76
C LYS A 218 -9.06 -17.61 -32.70
N ALA A 219 -8.43 -17.55 -33.86
CA ALA A 219 -8.37 -18.68 -34.79
C ALA A 219 -7.59 -19.86 -34.20
N ILE A 220 -6.54 -19.58 -33.42
CA ILE A 220 -5.80 -20.63 -32.68
C ILE A 220 -6.70 -21.32 -31.65
N ASN A 221 -7.49 -20.56 -30.90
CA ASN A 221 -8.44 -21.13 -29.95
C ASN A 221 -9.54 -21.95 -30.66
N ASP A 222 -10.03 -21.46 -31.80
CA ASP A 222 -11.07 -22.14 -32.58
C ASP A 222 -10.55 -23.47 -33.16
N GLU A 223 -9.25 -23.56 -33.52
CA GLU A 223 -8.63 -24.73 -34.14
C GLU A 223 -8.09 -25.74 -33.10
N TYR A 224 -7.38 -25.27 -32.06
CA TYR A 224 -6.65 -26.10 -31.08
C TYR A 224 -7.32 -26.15 -29.70
N GLY A 225 -8.46 -25.46 -29.53
CA GLY A 225 -9.13 -25.32 -28.24
C GLY A 225 -8.42 -24.34 -27.30
N HIS A 226 -9.06 -24.03 -26.18
CA HIS A 226 -8.50 -23.12 -25.18
C HIS A 226 -7.19 -23.62 -24.57
N ASP A 227 -7.02 -24.93 -24.39
CA ASP A 227 -5.76 -25.51 -23.87
C ASP A 227 -4.58 -25.27 -24.83
N GLY A 228 -4.84 -25.29 -26.16
CA GLY A 228 -3.85 -24.91 -27.18
C GLY A 228 -3.47 -23.44 -27.11
N GLY A 229 -4.48 -22.57 -26.97
CA GLY A 229 -4.26 -21.14 -26.76
C GLY A 229 -3.48 -20.84 -25.47
N ASP A 230 -3.79 -21.53 -24.39
CA ASP A 230 -3.07 -21.40 -23.11
C ASP A 230 -1.58 -21.79 -23.24
N SER A 231 -1.28 -22.85 -24.00
CA SER A 231 0.09 -23.26 -24.30
C SER A 231 0.84 -22.19 -25.12
N VAL A 232 0.15 -21.53 -26.06
CA VAL A 232 0.70 -20.41 -26.84
C VAL A 232 1.00 -19.22 -25.92
N LEU A 233 0.06 -18.82 -25.06
CA LEU A 233 0.25 -17.72 -24.11
C LEU A 233 1.47 -17.95 -23.21
N GLN A 234 1.64 -19.14 -22.66
CA GLN A 234 2.79 -19.52 -21.82
C GLN A 234 4.11 -19.49 -22.60
N SER A 235 4.12 -19.94 -23.86
CA SER A 235 5.32 -19.92 -24.70
C SER A 235 5.74 -18.52 -25.08
N VAL A 236 4.78 -17.66 -25.45
CA VAL A 236 5.00 -16.24 -25.80
C VAL A 236 5.59 -15.48 -24.61
N VAL A 237 5.07 -15.69 -23.40
CA VAL A 237 5.61 -15.06 -22.17
C VAL A 237 7.04 -15.51 -21.91
N LYS A 238 7.36 -16.79 -22.02
CA LYS A 238 8.73 -17.30 -21.83
C LYS A 238 9.70 -16.65 -22.83
N THR A 239 9.28 -16.51 -24.09
CA THR A 239 10.10 -15.86 -25.12
C THR A 239 10.34 -14.38 -24.83
N MET A 240 9.30 -13.62 -24.43
CA MET A 240 9.43 -12.23 -24.02
C MET A 240 10.37 -12.08 -22.82
N ALA A 241 10.15 -12.89 -21.78
CA ALA A 241 10.93 -12.86 -20.54
C ALA A 241 12.42 -13.18 -20.79
N HIS A 242 12.73 -14.07 -21.74
CA HIS A 242 14.11 -14.36 -22.13
C HIS A 242 14.81 -13.16 -22.76
N VAL A 243 14.09 -12.31 -23.49
CA VAL A 243 14.68 -11.14 -24.18
C VAL A 243 14.81 -9.92 -23.24
N VAL A 244 13.80 -9.65 -22.40
CA VAL A 244 13.73 -8.38 -21.64
C VAL A 244 13.74 -8.55 -20.12
N GLY A 245 13.74 -9.78 -19.58
CA GLY A 245 13.59 -10.09 -18.16
C GLY A 245 12.13 -10.24 -17.73
N GLU A 246 11.86 -11.16 -16.80
CA GLU A 246 10.53 -11.48 -16.31
C GLU A 246 9.84 -10.28 -15.65
N GLU A 247 10.61 -9.43 -14.96
CA GLU A 247 10.13 -8.25 -14.25
C GLU A 247 9.56 -7.16 -15.16
N ASN A 248 9.86 -7.21 -16.44
CA ASN A 248 9.45 -6.21 -17.43
C ASN A 248 8.24 -6.64 -18.28
N VAL A 249 7.78 -7.91 -18.12
CA VAL A 249 6.65 -8.48 -18.89
C VAL A 249 5.39 -8.48 -18.04
N PHE A 250 4.27 -8.02 -18.63
CA PHE A 250 2.97 -7.89 -17.98
C PHE A 250 1.87 -8.39 -18.90
N ARG A 251 0.90 -9.17 -18.37
CA ARG A 251 -0.31 -9.55 -19.10
C ARG A 251 -1.44 -8.60 -18.73
N GLN A 252 -2.03 -7.92 -19.73
CA GLN A 252 -3.19 -7.04 -19.51
C GLN A 252 -4.52 -7.80 -19.44
N GLY A 253 -4.64 -8.86 -20.23
CA GLY A 253 -5.83 -9.73 -20.30
C GLY A 253 -5.92 -10.42 -21.66
N GLY A 254 -6.58 -11.55 -21.77
CA GLY A 254 -6.70 -12.29 -23.00
C GLY A 254 -5.34 -12.62 -23.64
N GLU A 255 -5.14 -12.12 -24.87
CA GLU A 255 -3.91 -12.23 -25.66
C GLU A 255 -3.02 -11.00 -25.66
N GLU A 256 -3.35 -10.00 -24.81
CA GLU A 256 -2.64 -8.71 -24.73
C GLU A 256 -1.58 -8.69 -23.65
N PHE A 257 -0.38 -8.26 -24.03
CA PHE A 257 0.77 -8.11 -23.14
C PHE A 257 1.36 -6.71 -23.21
N CYS A 258 2.00 -6.30 -22.11
CA CYS A 258 2.79 -5.08 -22.06
C CYS A 258 4.22 -5.37 -21.61
N ILE A 259 5.16 -4.57 -22.10
CA ILE A 259 6.55 -4.59 -21.66
C ILE A 259 6.95 -3.17 -21.29
N LEU A 260 7.58 -2.99 -20.14
CA LEU A 260 8.11 -1.71 -19.68
C LEU A 260 9.65 -1.76 -19.67
N LEU A 261 10.27 -0.92 -20.48
CA LEU A 261 11.72 -0.80 -20.57
C LEU A 261 12.16 0.56 -20.03
N ALA A 262 12.75 0.59 -18.85
CA ALA A 262 13.24 1.82 -18.22
C ALA A 262 14.75 1.97 -18.36
N GLY A 263 15.23 3.21 -18.51
CA GLY A 263 16.66 3.52 -18.57
C GLY A 263 17.37 3.03 -19.83
N VAL A 264 16.63 2.77 -20.91
CA VAL A 264 17.17 2.33 -22.20
C VAL A 264 17.00 3.43 -23.27
N SER A 265 17.78 3.37 -24.34
CA SER A 265 17.59 4.24 -25.50
C SER A 265 16.43 3.77 -26.41
N GLN A 266 15.87 4.67 -27.20
CA GLN A 266 14.82 4.34 -28.18
C GLN A 266 15.29 3.23 -29.15
N GLN A 267 16.53 3.30 -29.60
CA GLN A 267 17.11 2.29 -30.47
C GLN A 267 17.15 0.90 -29.79
N HIS A 268 17.47 0.86 -28.50
CA HIS A 268 17.45 -0.39 -27.72
C HIS A 268 16.04 -0.92 -27.55
N ALA A 269 15.06 -0.06 -27.26
CA ALA A 269 13.66 -0.45 -27.13
C ALA A 269 13.10 -1.03 -28.43
N LEU A 270 13.36 -0.37 -29.57
CA LEU A 270 13.00 -0.86 -30.91
C LEU A 270 13.67 -2.19 -31.25
N LYS A 271 14.96 -2.33 -30.94
CA LYS A 271 15.69 -3.58 -31.16
C LYS A 271 15.11 -4.72 -30.31
N SER A 272 14.76 -4.44 -29.05
CA SER A 272 14.13 -5.44 -28.16
C SER A 272 12.77 -5.86 -28.69
N ALA A 273 11.93 -4.92 -29.13
CA ALA A 273 10.64 -5.21 -29.75
C ALA A 273 10.77 -6.11 -30.98
N GLU A 274 11.70 -5.79 -31.88
CA GLU A 274 11.92 -6.56 -33.09
C GLU A 274 12.52 -7.96 -32.78
N THR A 275 13.43 -8.04 -31.78
CA THR A 275 13.95 -9.34 -31.31
C THR A 275 12.85 -10.23 -30.77
N ILE A 276 11.92 -9.67 -29.96
CA ILE A 276 10.77 -10.40 -29.43
C ILE A 276 9.89 -10.91 -30.57
N ARG A 277 9.53 -10.01 -31.53
CA ARG A 277 8.70 -10.37 -32.66
C ARG A 277 9.29 -11.52 -33.48
N GLN A 278 10.57 -11.42 -33.81
CA GLN A 278 11.28 -12.47 -34.57
C GLN A 278 11.39 -13.76 -33.77
N ALA A 279 11.75 -13.70 -32.49
CA ALA A 279 11.90 -14.87 -31.64
C ALA A 279 10.58 -15.64 -31.50
N ILE A 280 9.44 -14.94 -31.31
CA ILE A 280 8.13 -15.54 -31.26
C ILE A 280 7.79 -16.18 -32.62
N GLY A 281 7.97 -15.45 -33.73
CA GLY A 281 7.68 -15.97 -35.06
C GLY A 281 8.52 -17.17 -35.51
N CYS A 282 9.74 -17.30 -34.94
CA CYS A 282 10.65 -18.40 -35.23
C CYS A 282 10.57 -19.57 -34.25
N THR A 283 9.85 -19.41 -33.12
CA THR A 283 9.75 -20.43 -32.08
C THR A 283 8.37 -21.12 -32.13
N PRO A 284 8.26 -22.29 -32.75
CA PRO A 284 6.99 -22.99 -32.82
C PRO A 284 6.58 -23.54 -31.45
N VAL A 285 5.29 -23.51 -31.15
CA VAL A 285 4.74 -24.04 -29.92
C VAL A 285 4.30 -25.49 -30.14
N HIS A 286 4.97 -26.41 -29.46
CA HIS A 286 4.58 -27.83 -29.51
C HIS A 286 3.34 -28.07 -28.65
N TYR A 287 2.26 -28.57 -29.29
CA TYR A 287 1.02 -28.88 -28.60
C TYR A 287 0.47 -30.21 -29.10
N ARG A 288 0.33 -31.21 -28.22
CA ARG A 288 -0.01 -32.60 -28.56
C ARG A 288 0.94 -33.15 -29.63
N GLU A 289 0.41 -33.68 -30.74
CA GLU A 289 1.17 -34.19 -31.89
C GLU A 289 1.42 -33.08 -32.97
N GLY A 290 0.98 -31.85 -32.72
CA GLY A 290 1.05 -30.74 -33.67
C GLY A 290 2.00 -29.63 -33.25
N VAL A 291 2.15 -28.68 -34.16
CA VAL A 291 2.98 -27.47 -33.99
C VAL A 291 2.14 -26.27 -34.34
N ILE A 292 2.07 -25.31 -33.41
CA ILE A 292 1.35 -24.04 -33.58
C ILE A 292 2.38 -22.93 -33.87
N SER A 293 2.28 -22.30 -35.04
CA SER A 293 3.10 -21.12 -35.38
C SER A 293 2.31 -19.86 -35.10
N VAL A 294 2.91 -18.92 -34.39
CA VAL A 294 2.26 -17.66 -34.03
C VAL A 294 3.14 -16.47 -34.36
N THR A 295 2.53 -15.35 -34.65
CA THR A 295 3.20 -14.05 -34.78
C THR A 295 2.58 -13.04 -33.82
N VAL A 296 3.25 -11.92 -33.65
CA VAL A 296 2.79 -10.85 -32.77
C VAL A 296 2.93 -9.49 -33.45
N SER A 297 1.97 -8.63 -33.19
CA SER A 297 2.04 -7.20 -33.54
C SER A 297 2.40 -6.40 -32.31
N ILE A 298 3.26 -5.39 -32.44
CA ILE A 298 3.79 -4.60 -31.33
C ILE A 298 3.67 -3.12 -31.65
N GLY A 299 3.05 -2.35 -30.75
CA GLY A 299 3.07 -0.89 -30.73
C GLY A 299 4.01 -0.38 -29.62
N LEU A 300 4.91 0.55 -29.94
CA LEU A 300 5.85 1.13 -29.00
C LEU A 300 5.54 2.62 -28.80
N ALA A 301 5.58 3.08 -27.55
CA ALA A 301 5.48 4.49 -27.18
C ALA A 301 6.54 4.88 -26.17
N GLU A 302 7.07 6.09 -26.29
CA GLU A 302 8.02 6.67 -25.35
C GLU A 302 7.29 7.47 -24.27
N ALA A 303 7.71 7.28 -23.03
CA ALA A 303 7.17 7.97 -21.87
C ALA A 303 8.23 8.86 -21.22
N HIS A 304 7.92 10.14 -21.11
CA HIS A 304 8.71 11.10 -20.34
C HIS A 304 8.14 11.31 -18.93
N ALA A 305 8.91 11.87 -18.01
CA ALA A 305 8.50 12.11 -16.62
C ALA A 305 7.20 12.92 -16.47
N SER A 306 6.88 13.79 -17.43
CA SER A 306 5.67 14.62 -17.47
C SER A 306 4.47 13.94 -18.13
N SER A 307 4.65 12.82 -18.83
CA SER A 307 3.59 12.18 -19.61
C SER A 307 2.48 11.60 -18.74
N CYS A 308 1.23 11.73 -19.18
CA CYS A 308 0.10 11.04 -18.55
C CYS A 308 0.10 9.55 -18.95
N VAL A 309 -0.15 8.65 -18.00
CA VAL A 309 -0.22 7.20 -18.27
C VAL A 309 -1.24 6.87 -19.36
N ASP A 310 -2.39 7.54 -19.34
CA ASP A 310 -3.45 7.33 -20.34
C ASP A 310 -3.04 7.78 -21.75
N GLU A 311 -2.16 8.78 -21.85
CA GLU A 311 -1.65 9.28 -23.12
C GLU A 311 -0.65 8.30 -23.75
N ILE A 312 0.26 7.75 -22.91
CA ILE A 312 1.23 6.75 -23.33
C ILE A 312 0.53 5.48 -23.81
N ASN A 313 -0.47 5.02 -23.06
CA ASN A 313 -1.26 3.86 -23.45
C ASN A 313 -1.97 4.10 -24.79
N ARG A 314 -2.63 5.25 -24.96
CA ARG A 314 -3.30 5.58 -26.24
C ARG A 314 -2.32 5.60 -27.42
N GLN A 315 -1.11 6.12 -27.24
CA GLN A 315 -0.09 6.15 -28.27
C GLN A 315 0.36 4.72 -28.63
N ALA A 316 0.67 3.89 -27.64
CA ALA A 316 1.10 2.52 -27.86
C ALA A 316 -0.03 1.68 -28.51
N ASP A 317 -1.28 1.86 -28.08
CA ASP A 317 -2.44 1.19 -28.67
C ASP A 317 -2.69 1.64 -30.11
N ALA A 318 -2.52 2.94 -30.44
CA ALA A 318 -2.62 3.44 -31.80
C ALA A 318 -1.55 2.80 -32.70
N ASN A 319 -0.30 2.74 -32.23
CA ASN A 319 0.79 2.09 -32.93
C ASN A 319 0.57 0.58 -33.11
N LEU A 320 -0.02 -0.11 -32.10
CA LEU A 320 -0.41 -1.51 -32.23
C LEU A 320 -1.53 -1.70 -33.27
N TYR A 321 -2.51 -0.83 -33.28
CA TYR A 321 -3.57 -0.84 -34.30
C TYR A 321 -2.99 -0.66 -35.71
N ASP A 322 -2.05 0.26 -35.89
CA ASP A 322 -1.35 0.45 -37.15
C ASP A 322 -0.54 -0.78 -37.57
N ALA A 323 0.14 -1.43 -36.62
CA ALA A 323 0.84 -2.69 -36.86
C ALA A 323 -0.11 -3.78 -37.39
N LYS A 324 -1.29 -3.92 -36.76
CA LYS A 324 -2.32 -4.88 -37.19
C LYS A 324 -2.92 -4.54 -38.53
N SER A 325 -3.21 -3.26 -38.79
CA SER A 325 -3.84 -2.78 -40.07
C SER A 325 -2.91 -2.92 -41.26
N GLN A 326 -1.60 -2.73 -41.08
CA GLN A 326 -0.59 -2.81 -42.13
C GLN A 326 -0.18 -4.26 -42.50
N GLY A 327 -0.84 -5.29 -41.95
CA GLY A 327 -0.61 -6.70 -42.28
C GLY A 327 0.01 -7.53 -41.18
N ARG A 328 -0.02 -7.06 -39.91
CA ARG A 328 0.44 -7.77 -38.74
C ARG A 328 1.93 -8.12 -38.73
N ASN A 329 2.36 -8.92 -37.74
CA ASN A 329 3.73 -9.42 -37.59
C ASN A 329 4.79 -8.31 -37.78
N ARG A 330 4.62 -7.19 -37.06
CA ARG A 330 5.53 -6.01 -37.15
C ARG A 330 5.52 -5.17 -35.89
N VAL A 331 6.53 -4.31 -35.82
CA VAL A 331 6.67 -3.27 -34.78
C VAL A 331 6.36 -1.92 -35.44
N VAL A 332 5.54 -1.08 -34.74
CA VAL A 332 5.28 0.33 -35.10
C VAL A 332 5.58 1.19 -33.86
N ALA A 333 6.23 2.37 -34.05
CA ALA A 333 6.64 3.30 -33.01
C ALA A 333 6.28 4.75 -33.35
#